data_d4eb1665d2ebd2d0cb247950d534830d
#
_entry.id   d4eb1665d2ebd2d0cb247950d534830d
#
_cell.length_a   1.000
_cell.length_b   1.000
_cell.length_c   1.000
_cell.angle_alpha   90.00
_cell.angle_beta   90.00
_cell.angle_gamma   90.00
#
_symmetry.space_group_name_H-M   'P 1'
#
loop_
_entity.id
_entity.type
_entity.pdbx_description
1 polymer ?
#
loop_
_entity_poly.entity_id
_entity_poly.type
_entity_poly.pdbx_seq_one_letter_code
_entity_poly.pdbx_strand_id
1 'polypeptide(L)' 'MKIAYNGSNCVFLIDDEQNCHCFSYTSEVAAIIDGKYVEYDGPQFYSRTSNKHKSMFRAQFGL' A
#
# COMPACT_ATOMS: atom_id res chain seq x y z
N MET A 1 -9.69 -7.55 -9.75
CA MET A 1 -8.90 -6.48 -9.09
C MET A 1 -9.72 -5.22 -8.97
N LYS A 2 -9.60 -4.54 -7.85
CA LYS A 2 -10.46 -3.42 -7.53
C LYS A 2 -9.63 -2.30 -6.90
N ILE A 3 -9.93 -1.05 -7.25
CA ILE A 3 -9.24 0.11 -6.68
C ILE A 3 -9.96 0.53 -5.40
N ALA A 4 -9.24 0.50 -4.27
CA ALA A 4 -9.78 0.92 -2.98
C ALA A 4 -9.54 2.40 -2.73
N TYR A 5 -8.50 2.97 -3.32
CA TYR A 5 -8.17 4.38 -3.19
C TYR A 5 -7.30 4.80 -4.37
N ASN A 6 -7.57 5.94 -4.93
CA ASN A 6 -6.80 6.46 -6.06
C ASN A 6 -6.49 7.94 -5.81
N GLY A 7 -5.31 8.20 -5.27
CA GLY A 7 -4.81 9.55 -5.04
C GLY A 7 -3.81 9.97 -6.11
N SER A 8 -3.24 11.16 -5.95
CA SER A 8 -2.33 11.73 -6.94
C SER A 8 -1.07 10.88 -7.15
N ASN A 9 -0.50 10.38 -6.07
CA ASN A 9 0.74 9.60 -6.12
C ASN A 9 0.63 8.35 -5.29
N CYS A 10 -0.60 7.86 -5.06
CA CYS A 10 -0.84 6.78 -4.13
C CYS A 10 -2.07 6.01 -4.59
N VAL A 11 -1.94 4.70 -4.73
CA VAL A 11 -3.05 3.84 -5.14
C VAL A 11 -3.09 2.63 -4.22
N PHE A 12 -4.29 2.28 -3.74
CA PHE A 12 -4.50 1.04 -3.00
C PHE A 12 -5.37 0.13 -3.85
N LEU A 13 -4.93 -1.10 -4.05
CA LEU A 13 -5.64 -2.09 -4.86
C LEU A 13 -6.00 -3.30 -4.01
N ILE A 14 -7.12 -3.93 -4.35
CA ILE A 14 -7.51 -5.22 -3.78
C ILE A 14 -7.52 -6.21 -4.92
N ASP A 15 -6.74 -7.29 -4.80
CA ASP A 15 -6.66 -8.29 -5.86
C ASP A 15 -7.80 -9.31 -5.74
N ASP A 16 -7.82 -10.28 -6.65
CA ASP A 16 -8.91 -11.25 -6.69
C ASP A 16 -8.90 -12.23 -5.51
N GLU A 17 -7.79 -12.29 -4.78
CA GLU A 17 -7.67 -13.11 -3.59
C GLU A 17 -7.93 -12.32 -2.31
N GLN A 18 -8.43 -11.08 -2.44
CA GLN A 18 -8.74 -10.19 -1.34
C GLN A 18 -7.51 -9.70 -0.58
N ASN A 19 -6.33 -9.78 -1.20
CA ASN A 19 -5.12 -9.17 -0.66
C ASN A 19 -5.06 -7.71 -1.11
N CYS A 20 -4.51 -6.84 -0.25
CA CYS A 20 -4.45 -5.41 -0.51
C CYS A 20 -3.03 -5.00 -0.84
N HIS A 21 -2.89 -4.02 -1.73
CA HIS A 21 -1.58 -3.56 -2.21
C HIS A 21 -1.52 -2.05 -2.15
N CYS A 22 -0.40 -1.52 -1.68
CA CYS A 22 -0.16 -0.09 -1.56
C CYS A 22 0.94 0.33 -2.52
N PHE A 23 0.59 1.20 -3.46
CA PHE A 23 1.56 1.76 -4.41
C PHE A 23 1.83 3.21 -4.05
N SER A 24 3.11 3.57 -3.97
CA SER A 24 3.55 4.95 -3.82
C SER A 24 4.27 5.31 -5.11
N TYR A 25 3.71 6.28 -5.83
CA TYR A 25 4.12 6.56 -7.21
C TYR A 25 3.89 5.30 -8.05
N THR A 26 4.94 4.73 -8.64
CA THR A 26 4.81 3.53 -9.47
C THR A 26 5.31 2.27 -8.78
N SER A 27 5.71 2.36 -7.50
CA SER A 27 6.32 1.25 -6.78
C SER A 27 5.38 0.71 -5.71
N GLU A 28 5.24 -0.59 -5.65
CA GLU A 28 4.51 -1.23 -4.56
C GLU A 28 5.39 -1.20 -3.32
N VAL A 29 4.93 -0.52 -2.26
CA VAL A 29 5.75 -0.31 -1.05
C VAL A 29 5.27 -1.13 0.13
N ALA A 30 4.04 -1.61 0.10
CA ALA A 30 3.48 -2.41 1.20
C ALA A 30 2.30 -3.21 0.69
N ALA A 31 1.89 -4.21 1.46
CA ALA A 31 0.73 -5.02 1.13
C ALA A 31 0.12 -5.60 2.41
N ILE A 32 -1.11 -6.06 2.31
CA ILE A 32 -1.76 -6.83 3.35
C ILE A 32 -2.10 -8.18 2.73
N ILE A 33 -1.39 -9.22 3.15
CA ILE A 33 -1.51 -10.56 2.60
C ILE A 33 -2.05 -11.48 3.69
N ASP A 34 -3.18 -12.12 3.43
CA ASP A 34 -3.85 -13.00 4.40
C ASP A 34 -4.07 -12.30 5.74
N GLY A 35 -4.42 -11.01 5.68
CA GLY A 35 -4.68 -10.21 6.88
C GLY A 35 -3.44 -9.68 7.58
N LYS A 36 -2.26 -9.92 7.04
CA LYS A 36 -1.00 -9.49 7.65
C LYS A 36 -0.37 -8.37 6.85
N TYR A 37 0.01 -7.30 7.53
CA TYR A 37 0.68 -6.17 6.91
C TYR A 37 2.16 -6.50 6.68
N VAL A 38 2.63 -6.27 5.46
CA VAL A 38 4.04 -6.45 5.11
C VAL A 38 4.54 -5.21 4.39
N GLU A 39 5.81 -4.88 4.58
CA GLU A 39 6.48 -3.78 3.88
C GLU A 39 7.61 -4.34 3.05
N TYR A 40 7.82 -3.73 1.89
CA TYR A 40 8.94 -4.13 1.02
C TYR A 40 10.17 -3.34 1.37
N ASP A 41 11.34 -4.00 1.38
CA ASP A 41 12.62 -3.41 1.73
C ASP A 41 13.31 -2.83 0.51
N GLY A 42 14.01 -1.71 0.72
CA GLY A 42 14.78 -1.05 -0.32
C GLY A 42 14.85 0.44 -0.04
N PRO A 43 15.97 1.11 -0.37
CA PRO A 43 16.10 2.55 -0.09
C PRO A 43 14.97 3.38 -0.69
N GLN A 44 14.47 2.98 -1.86
CA GLN A 44 13.40 3.70 -2.54
C GLN A 44 12.07 3.63 -1.79
N PHE A 45 11.93 2.71 -0.82
CA PHE A 45 10.68 2.52 -0.08
C PHE A 45 10.66 3.26 1.26
N TYR A 46 11.71 4.01 1.59
CA TYR A 46 11.85 4.66 2.89
C TYR A 46 11.78 6.18 2.82
N SER A 47 11.19 6.74 1.76
CA SER A 47 11.02 8.18 1.68
C SER A 47 9.91 8.63 2.64
N ARG A 48 9.92 9.93 2.97
CA ARG A 48 8.87 10.52 3.80
C ARG A 48 7.49 10.32 3.15
N THR A 49 7.41 10.48 1.83
CA THR A 49 6.16 10.32 1.10
C THR A 49 5.68 8.86 1.14
N SER A 50 6.59 7.90 0.96
CA SER A 50 6.23 6.49 1.05
C SER A 50 5.73 6.12 2.43
N ASN A 51 6.35 6.64 3.49
CA ASN A 51 5.91 6.40 4.86
C ASN A 51 4.53 6.96 5.12
N LYS A 52 4.23 8.12 4.57
CA LYS A 52 2.89 8.72 4.67
C LYS A 52 1.86 7.82 3.98
N HIS A 53 2.17 7.33 2.79
CA HIS A 53 1.27 6.45 2.05
C HIS A 53 1.04 5.13 2.80
N LYS A 54 2.08 4.56 3.39
CA LYS A 54 1.95 3.34 4.20
C LYS A 54 1.04 3.56 5.41
N SER A 55 1.17 4.71 6.08
CA SER A 55 0.30 5.04 7.22
C SER A 55 -1.16 5.16 6.80
N MET A 56 -1.42 5.83 5.68
CA MET A 56 -2.77 5.95 5.14
C MET A 56 -3.34 4.58 4.80
N PHE A 57 -2.52 3.72 4.21
CA PHE A 57 -2.91 2.37 3.82
C PHE A 57 -3.34 1.55 5.04
N ARG A 58 -2.53 1.57 6.10
CA ARG A 58 -2.87 0.85 7.32
C ARG A 58 -4.17 1.38 7.94
N ALA A 59 -4.31 2.69 7.98
CA ALA A 59 -5.51 3.31 8.55
C ALA A 59 -6.76 2.93 7.77
N GLN A 60 -6.65 2.89 6.45
CA GLN A 60 -7.79 2.53 5.60
C GLN A 60 -8.30 1.12 5.87
N PHE A 61 -7.40 0.19 6.16
CA PHE A 61 -7.73 -1.21 6.36
C PHE A 61 -7.72 -1.62 7.83
N GLY A 62 -7.67 -0.67 8.74
CA GLY A 62 -7.82 -0.93 10.18
C GLY A 62 -6.61 -1.56 10.85
N LEU A 63 -5.41 -1.30 10.35
CA LEU A 63 -4.20 -1.89 10.92
C LEU A 63 -3.29 -0.88 11.60
#